data_7e5a58c3f3fb1f34000abcc863ca078c
#
_entry.id   7e5a58c3f3fb1f34000abcc863ca078c
#
_cell.length_a   1.000
_cell.length_b   1.000
_cell.length_c   1.000
_cell.angle_alpha   90.00
_cell.angle_beta   90.00
_cell.angle_gamma   90.00
#
_symmetry.space_group_name_H-M   'P 1'
#
loop_
_entity.id
_entity.type
_entity.pdbx_description
1 polymer ?
#
loop_
_entity_poly.entity_id
_entity_poly.type
_entity_poly.pdbx_seq_one_letter_code
_entity_poly.pdbx_strand_id
1 'polypeptide(L)'
;MKVAAIHIALGRRLPMRAVEDVVAEAGTGLLGDRYHGSRHRHVTIQSQELLDRAAAELGRGFDCGATRRNLTVDRGEIPTQPGARLVIGDVELEVVRVAAPCRLLDDGIGPGAAAALRRRAGSVCRVLSSGAIRVGDTVEVFSPAGC
;
A
#
# COMPACT_ATOMS: atom_id res chain seq x y z
N MET A 1 -0.98 -10.73 -10.15
CA MET A 1 -0.68 -9.87 -8.99
C MET A 1 -1.47 -10.39 -7.79
N LYS A 2 -0.79 -10.66 -6.71
CA LYS A 2 -1.41 -11.19 -5.49
C LYS A 2 -0.96 -10.41 -4.28
N VAL A 3 -1.79 -10.36 -3.24
CA VAL A 3 -1.41 -9.75 -1.97
C VAL A 3 -0.36 -10.65 -1.31
N ALA A 4 0.86 -10.12 -1.14
CA ALA A 4 1.97 -10.85 -0.53
C ALA A 4 2.08 -10.58 0.97
N ALA A 5 1.68 -9.39 1.42
CA ALA A 5 1.74 -9.03 2.83
C ALA A 5 0.72 -7.93 3.16
N ILE A 6 0.28 -7.92 4.42
CA ILE A 6 -0.64 -6.92 4.96
C ILE A 6 -0.05 -6.40 6.26
N HIS A 7 0.06 -5.08 6.38
CA HIS A 7 0.55 -4.42 7.58
C HIS A 7 -0.41 -3.34 8.05
N ILE A 8 -0.65 -3.28 9.34
CA ILE A 8 -1.46 -2.24 9.97
C ILE A 8 -0.73 -1.70 11.20
N ALA A 9 -1.07 -0.49 11.61
CA ALA A 9 -0.57 0.10 12.84
C ALA A 9 -1.74 0.66 13.64
N LEU A 10 -1.78 0.40 14.94
CA LEU A 10 -2.86 0.85 15.83
C LEU A 10 -2.89 2.37 16.00
N GLY A 11 -1.77 3.05 15.80
CA GLY A 11 -1.67 4.49 15.95
C GLY A 11 -0.49 5.07 15.18
N ARG A 12 -0.48 6.40 15.05
CA ARG A 12 0.63 7.11 14.39
C ARG A 12 1.93 6.82 15.10
N ARG A 13 3.00 6.55 14.30
CA ARG A 13 4.35 6.28 14.77
C ARG A 13 4.49 5.01 15.60
N LEU A 14 3.40 4.26 15.79
CA LEU A 14 3.48 2.92 16.37
C LEU A 14 4.02 1.94 15.33
N PRO A 15 4.67 0.87 15.76
CA PRO A 15 5.20 -0.14 14.84
C PRO A 15 4.11 -0.73 13.96
N MET A 16 4.46 -1.02 12.72
CA MET A 16 3.58 -1.76 11.81
C MET A 16 3.56 -3.22 12.26
N ARG A 17 2.38 -3.82 12.17
CA ARG A 17 2.17 -5.22 12.53
C ARG A 17 1.70 -5.98 11.30
N ALA A 18 2.36 -7.10 11.00
CA ALA A 18 1.95 -7.98 9.92
C ALA A 18 0.72 -8.79 10.36
N VAL A 19 -0.27 -8.87 9.48
CA VAL A 19 -1.49 -9.66 9.70
C VAL A 19 -1.76 -10.51 8.46
N GLU A 20 -2.49 -11.62 8.63
CA GLU A 20 -2.83 -12.51 7.52
C GLU A 20 -4.09 -12.04 6.79
N ASP A 21 -4.94 -11.30 7.45
CA ASP A 21 -6.15 -10.75 6.88
C ASP A 21 -6.53 -9.43 7.55
N VAL A 22 -7.38 -8.67 6.88
CA VAL A 22 -7.89 -7.40 7.38
C VAL A 22 -9.28 -7.16 6.79
N VAL A 23 -10.13 -6.49 7.53
CA VAL A 23 -11.45 -6.07 7.03
C VAL A 23 -11.35 -4.64 6.53
N ALA A 24 -11.75 -4.43 5.27
CA ALA A 24 -11.86 -3.11 4.67
C ALA A 24 -13.31 -2.65 4.76
N GLU A 25 -13.52 -1.41 5.20
CA GLU A 25 -14.84 -0.81 5.30
C GLU A 25 -14.98 0.34 4.30
N ALA A 26 -16.03 0.27 3.47
CA ALA A 26 -16.30 1.30 2.47
C ALA A 26 -16.44 2.68 3.12
N GLY A 27 -15.75 3.66 2.55
CA GLY A 27 -15.79 5.05 3.03
C GLY A 27 -15.02 5.31 4.33
N THR A 28 -14.40 4.29 4.92
CA THR A 28 -13.77 4.42 6.24
C THR A 28 -12.30 3.95 6.26
N GLY A 29 -12.01 2.77 5.72
CA GLY A 29 -10.64 2.24 5.67
C GLY A 29 -10.52 0.84 6.27
N LEU A 30 -9.32 0.50 6.71
CA LEU A 30 -9.01 -0.82 7.28
C LEU A 30 -9.26 -0.83 8.79
N LEU A 31 -10.03 -1.81 9.25
CA LEU A 31 -10.26 -1.99 10.69
C LEU A 31 -8.94 -2.26 11.41
N GLY A 32 -8.71 -1.54 12.50
CA GLY A 32 -7.50 -1.68 13.31
C GLY A 32 -6.31 -0.88 12.81
N ASP A 33 -6.42 -0.19 11.69
CA ASP A 33 -5.34 0.66 11.20
C ASP A 33 -5.55 2.13 11.61
N ARG A 34 -4.43 2.84 11.78
CA ARG A 34 -4.40 4.25 12.23
C ARG A 34 -5.17 5.23 11.35
N TYR A 35 -5.36 4.89 10.08
CA TYR A 35 -6.09 5.74 9.14
C TYR A 35 -7.57 5.37 9.00
N HIS A 36 -8.05 4.42 9.80
CA HIS A 36 -9.47 4.10 9.84
C HIS A 36 -10.25 5.34 10.29
N GLY A 37 -11.23 5.75 9.48
CA GLY A 37 -11.97 6.98 9.69
C GLY A 37 -11.43 8.20 8.95
N SER A 38 -10.30 8.06 8.25
CA SER A 38 -9.78 9.13 7.41
C SER A 38 -10.70 9.38 6.21
N ARG A 39 -10.72 10.61 5.71
CA ARG A 39 -11.58 10.97 4.58
C ARG A 39 -11.07 10.40 3.26
N HIS A 40 -9.77 10.45 2.99
CA HIS A 40 -9.20 10.11 1.69
C HIS A 40 -8.03 9.12 1.72
N ARG A 41 -7.52 8.80 2.89
CA ARG A 41 -6.36 7.93 3.04
C ARG A 41 -6.77 6.68 3.80
N HIS A 42 -7.46 5.77 3.10
CA HIS A 42 -7.94 4.54 3.73
C HIS A 42 -6.92 3.41 3.70
N VAL A 43 -6.23 3.27 2.58
CA VAL A 43 -5.32 2.14 2.33
C VAL A 43 -4.16 2.64 1.48
N THR A 44 -2.97 2.15 1.79
CA THR A 44 -1.81 2.33 0.92
C THR A 44 -1.41 0.99 0.35
N ILE A 45 -1.03 0.95 -0.93
CA ILE A 45 -0.66 -0.27 -1.62
C ILE A 45 0.65 -0.06 -2.39
N GLN A 46 1.53 -1.06 -2.33
CA GLN A 46 2.85 -1.02 -2.97
C GLN A 46 3.16 -2.37 -3.60
N SER A 47 4.22 -2.43 -4.42
CA SER A 47 4.66 -3.65 -5.09
C SER A 47 6.02 -4.10 -4.59
N GLN A 48 6.14 -5.36 -4.20
CA GLN A 48 7.41 -5.95 -3.77
C GLN A 48 8.45 -5.88 -4.88
N GLU A 49 8.05 -6.05 -6.14
CA GLU A 49 8.97 -5.95 -7.28
C GLU A 49 9.63 -4.57 -7.33
N LEU A 50 8.85 -3.50 -7.11
CA LEU A 50 9.40 -2.14 -7.10
C LEU A 50 10.24 -1.87 -5.86
N LEU A 51 9.88 -2.46 -4.71
CA LEU A 51 10.71 -2.38 -3.52
C LEU A 51 12.06 -3.06 -3.73
N ASP A 52 12.07 -4.19 -4.42
CA ASP A 52 13.31 -4.91 -4.73
C ASP A 52 14.22 -4.07 -5.63
N ARG A 53 13.66 -3.33 -6.58
CA ARG A 53 14.43 -2.39 -7.41
C ARG A 53 15.04 -1.27 -6.57
N ALA A 54 14.26 -0.74 -5.61
CA ALA A 54 14.77 0.29 -4.70
C ALA A 54 15.88 -0.26 -3.82
N ALA A 55 15.73 -1.48 -3.30
CA ALA A 55 16.75 -2.14 -2.48
C ALA A 55 18.05 -2.33 -3.26
N ALA A 56 17.95 -2.70 -4.55
CA ALA A 56 19.12 -2.85 -5.41
C ALA A 56 19.87 -1.53 -5.58
N GLU A 57 19.15 -0.42 -5.75
CA GLU A 57 19.77 0.91 -5.84
C GLU A 57 20.44 1.34 -4.54
N LEU A 58 19.79 1.01 -3.40
CA LEU A 58 20.35 1.33 -2.08
C LEU A 58 21.56 0.46 -1.72
N GLY A 59 21.71 -0.70 -2.37
CA GLY A 59 22.72 -1.69 -2.02
C GLY A 59 22.44 -2.41 -0.71
N ARG A 60 21.16 -2.40 -0.26
CA ARG A 60 20.74 -3.12 0.95
C ARG A 60 19.27 -3.51 0.84
N GLY A 61 18.93 -4.68 1.40
CA GLY A 61 17.55 -5.13 1.51
C GLY A 61 16.82 -4.51 2.71
N PHE A 62 15.49 -4.50 2.64
CA PHE A 62 14.63 -4.12 3.74
C PHE A 62 13.31 -4.87 3.65
N ASP A 63 12.65 -5.03 4.81
CA ASP A 63 11.33 -5.66 4.86
C ASP A 63 10.28 -4.71 4.29
N CYS A 64 9.29 -5.25 3.58
CA CYS A 64 8.17 -4.45 3.04
C CYS A 64 7.42 -3.69 4.15
N GLY A 65 7.39 -4.18 5.37
CA GLY A 65 6.79 -3.47 6.51
C GLY A 65 7.51 -2.17 6.87
N ALA A 66 8.79 -2.04 6.49
CA ALA A 66 9.57 -0.84 6.81
C ALA A 66 9.10 0.41 6.07
N THR A 67 8.39 0.26 4.98
CA THR A 67 7.82 1.39 4.22
C THR A 67 6.54 1.95 4.85
N ARG A 68 5.97 1.24 5.81
CA ARG A 68 4.74 1.61 6.53
C ARG A 68 3.51 1.67 5.62
N ARG A 69 3.51 0.93 4.51
CA ARG A 69 2.34 0.76 3.65
C ARG A 69 1.51 -0.44 4.12
N ASN A 70 0.21 -0.41 3.82
CA ASN A 70 -0.72 -1.45 4.29
C ASN A 70 -0.62 -2.74 3.47
N LEU A 71 -0.81 -2.65 2.17
CA LEU A 71 -0.84 -3.81 1.29
C LEU A 71 0.41 -3.85 0.43
N THR A 72 1.02 -5.02 0.34
CA THR A 72 2.15 -5.26 -0.55
C THR A 72 1.76 -6.37 -1.52
N VAL A 73 1.76 -6.08 -2.82
CA VAL A 73 1.54 -7.11 -3.84
C VAL A 73 2.88 -7.72 -4.26
N ASP A 74 2.85 -8.94 -4.78
CA ASP A 74 4.06 -9.70 -5.12
C ASP A 74 4.83 -9.10 -6.28
N ARG A 75 4.14 -8.64 -7.33
CA ARG A 75 4.78 -8.14 -8.56
C ARG A 75 3.84 -7.20 -9.32
N GLY A 76 4.41 -6.53 -10.31
CA GLY A 76 3.69 -5.63 -11.18
C GLY A 76 3.72 -4.19 -10.69
N GLU A 77 3.18 -3.31 -11.50
CA GLU A 77 3.13 -1.89 -11.17
C GLU A 77 1.78 -1.55 -10.55
N ILE A 78 1.81 -0.69 -9.54
CA ILE A 78 0.61 -0.15 -8.93
C ILE A 78 0.19 1.09 -9.70
N PRO A 79 -1.07 1.19 -10.15
CA PRO A 79 -1.54 2.39 -10.83
C PRO A 79 -1.48 3.59 -9.88
N THR A 80 -1.06 4.73 -10.38
CA THR A 80 -0.93 5.96 -9.59
C THR A 80 -1.87 7.07 -10.04
N GLN A 81 -2.57 6.87 -11.14
CA GLN A 81 -3.52 7.87 -11.67
C GLN A 81 -4.79 7.91 -10.80
N PRO A 82 -5.21 9.10 -10.37
CA PRO A 82 -6.48 9.23 -9.65
C PRO A 82 -7.64 8.63 -10.46
N GLY A 83 -8.50 7.86 -9.78
CA GLY A 83 -9.63 7.20 -10.42
C GLY A 83 -9.34 5.79 -10.93
N ALA A 84 -8.09 5.37 -11.00
CA ALA A 84 -7.76 3.97 -11.29
C ALA A 84 -8.30 3.09 -10.16
N ARG A 85 -8.65 1.86 -10.46
CA ARG A 85 -9.25 0.95 -9.49
C ARG A 85 -8.50 -0.34 -9.37
N LEU A 86 -8.53 -0.90 -8.17
CA LEU A 86 -8.00 -2.22 -7.88
C LEU A 86 -9.10 -3.03 -7.20
N VAL A 87 -9.26 -4.27 -7.60
CA VAL A 87 -10.26 -5.17 -7.03
C VAL A 87 -9.55 -6.35 -6.37
N ILE A 88 -9.86 -6.56 -5.09
CA ILE A 88 -9.30 -7.65 -4.29
C ILE A 88 -10.48 -8.37 -3.63
N GLY A 89 -10.93 -9.49 -4.24
CA GLY A 89 -12.14 -10.16 -3.79
C GLY A 89 -13.36 -9.23 -3.91
N ASP A 90 -14.06 -9.01 -2.81
CA ASP A 90 -15.22 -8.11 -2.76
C ASP A 90 -14.84 -6.65 -2.54
N VAL A 91 -13.56 -6.37 -2.30
CA VAL A 91 -13.07 -5.04 -1.99
C VAL A 91 -12.64 -4.32 -3.27
N GLU A 92 -13.21 -3.14 -3.49
CA GLU A 92 -12.82 -2.26 -4.58
C GLU A 92 -12.12 -1.05 -3.99
N LEU A 93 -10.94 -0.75 -4.51
CA LEU A 93 -10.13 0.40 -4.10
C LEU A 93 -10.06 1.40 -5.26
N GLU A 94 -10.10 2.68 -4.93
CA GLU A 94 -9.91 3.75 -5.92
C GLU A 94 -8.64 4.52 -5.57
N VAL A 95 -7.76 4.69 -6.54
CA VAL A 95 -6.54 5.48 -6.36
C VAL A 95 -6.90 6.95 -6.19
N VAL A 96 -6.42 7.54 -5.10
CA VAL A 96 -6.57 8.97 -4.81
C VAL A 96 -5.36 9.75 -5.32
N ARG A 97 -4.17 9.23 -5.03
CA ARG A 97 -2.92 9.85 -5.43
C ARG A 97 -1.75 8.88 -5.28
N VAL A 98 -0.62 9.24 -5.88
CA VAL A 98 0.63 8.53 -5.65
C VAL A 98 1.02 8.66 -4.17
N ALA A 99 1.56 7.59 -3.59
CA ALA A 99 2.11 7.63 -2.25
C ALA A 99 3.55 8.16 -2.33
N ALA A 100 3.76 9.39 -1.87
CA ALA A 100 5.09 9.99 -1.88
C ALA A 100 5.95 9.40 -0.75
N PRO A 101 7.21 9.04 -1.03
CA PRO A 101 8.14 8.67 0.03
C PRO A 101 8.47 9.88 0.88
N CYS A 102 8.69 9.68 2.17
CA CYS A 102 8.99 10.76 3.09
C CYS A 102 10.27 10.48 3.88
N ARG A 103 10.71 11.51 4.61
CA ARG A 103 11.93 11.47 5.41
C ARG A 103 11.96 10.35 6.45
N LEU A 104 10.77 9.91 6.91
CA LEU A 104 10.69 8.81 7.86
C LEU A 104 11.26 7.51 7.29
N LEU A 105 11.28 7.35 5.98
CA LEU A 105 11.88 6.17 5.33
C LEU A 105 13.39 6.17 5.47
N ASP A 106 14.03 7.34 5.42
CA ASP A 106 15.48 7.44 5.67
C ASP A 106 15.80 7.06 7.10
N ASP A 107 14.95 7.43 8.06
CA ASP A 107 15.14 7.10 9.47
C ASP A 107 14.93 5.60 9.74
N GLY A 108 13.91 5.01 9.10
CA GLY A 108 13.54 3.62 9.32
C GLY A 108 14.36 2.60 8.52
N ILE A 109 14.75 2.93 7.30
CA ILE A 109 15.46 2.02 6.38
C ILE A 109 16.94 2.39 6.31
N GLY A 110 17.22 3.67 6.16
CA GLY A 110 18.56 4.19 6.04
C GLY A 110 18.68 5.35 5.06
N PRO A 111 19.80 6.08 5.07
CA PRO A 111 20.01 7.23 4.18
C PRO A 111 19.80 6.86 2.71
N GLY A 112 19.05 7.69 1.99
CA GLY A 112 18.76 7.49 0.57
C GLY A 112 17.51 6.67 0.28
N ALA A 113 16.84 6.11 1.30
CA ALA A 113 15.65 5.26 1.10
C ALA A 113 14.51 6.02 0.42
N ALA A 114 14.22 7.24 0.86
CA ALA A 114 13.15 8.04 0.25
C ALA A 114 13.44 8.33 -1.22
N ALA A 115 14.69 8.64 -1.56
CA ALA A 115 15.08 8.88 -2.95
C ALA A 115 14.96 7.63 -3.81
N ALA A 116 15.40 6.47 -3.29
CA ALA A 116 15.31 5.19 -4.01
C ALA A 116 13.86 4.75 -4.22
N LEU A 117 12.95 5.12 -3.32
CA LEU A 117 11.53 4.78 -3.39
C LEU A 117 10.71 5.78 -4.22
N ARG A 118 11.32 6.84 -4.72
CA ARG A 118 10.61 7.79 -5.58
C ARG A 118 9.96 7.05 -6.75
N ARG A 119 8.64 7.23 -6.95
CA ARG A 119 7.82 6.55 -7.95
C ARG A 119 7.72 5.03 -7.78
N ARG A 120 8.14 4.51 -6.62
CA ARG A 120 8.09 3.09 -6.29
C ARG A 120 7.35 2.81 -4.99
N ALA A 121 6.85 3.86 -4.35
CA ALA A 121 6.22 3.77 -3.04
C ALA A 121 4.72 3.43 -3.09
N GLY A 122 4.17 3.22 -4.27
CA GLY A 122 2.79 2.81 -4.46
C GLY A 122 1.79 3.96 -4.46
N SER A 123 0.58 3.66 -4.04
CA SER A 123 -0.55 4.60 -4.13
C SER A 123 -1.36 4.65 -2.83
N VAL A 124 -2.00 5.79 -2.62
CA VAL A 124 -3.00 5.99 -1.57
C VAL A 124 -4.38 5.78 -2.18
N CYS A 125 -5.19 4.94 -1.56
CA CYS A 125 -6.50 4.56 -2.07
C CYS A 125 -7.62 4.80 -1.07
N ARG A 126 -8.84 4.91 -1.61
CA ARG A 126 -10.08 4.85 -0.83
C ARG A 126 -10.71 3.47 -1.00
N VAL A 127 -11.43 3.03 0.03
CA VAL A 127 -12.21 1.80 -0.02
C VAL A 127 -13.61 2.14 -0.53
N LEU A 128 -14.00 1.57 -1.68
CA LEU A 128 -15.32 1.79 -2.28
C LEU A 128 -16.33 0.72 -1.87
N SER A 129 -15.89 -0.51 -1.63
CA SER A 129 -16.77 -1.59 -1.19
C SER A 129 -16.10 -2.38 -0.08
N SER A 130 -16.91 -2.83 0.88
CA SER A 130 -16.44 -3.52 2.07
C SER A 130 -16.18 -5.00 1.83
N GLY A 131 -15.26 -5.58 2.58
CA GLY A 131 -14.95 -6.99 2.52
C GLY A 131 -13.64 -7.32 3.22
N ALA A 132 -13.27 -8.59 3.20
CA ALA A 132 -12.02 -9.05 3.76
C ALA A 132 -10.94 -9.10 2.68
N ILE A 133 -9.72 -8.72 3.05
CA ILE A 133 -8.54 -8.86 2.22
C ILE A 133 -7.63 -9.84 2.94
N ARG A 134 -7.13 -10.86 2.23
CA ARG A 134 -6.26 -11.89 2.79
C ARG A 134 -4.98 -11.98 1.98
N VAL A 135 -3.90 -12.34 2.67
CA VAL A 135 -2.65 -12.69 1.98
C VAL A 135 -2.95 -13.84 1.01
N GLY A 136 -2.50 -13.69 -0.23
CA GLY A 136 -2.76 -14.64 -1.31
C GLY A 136 -3.90 -14.25 -2.24
N ASP A 137 -4.71 -13.27 -1.88
CA ASP A 137 -5.82 -12.82 -2.72
C ASP A 137 -5.29 -12.21 -4.03
N THR A 138 -6.00 -12.46 -5.12
CA THR A 138 -5.69 -11.90 -6.42
C THR A 138 -6.08 -10.42 -6.46
N VAL A 139 -5.23 -9.61 -7.08
CA VAL A 139 -5.47 -8.18 -7.29
C VAL A 139 -5.65 -7.93 -8.78
N GLU A 140 -6.76 -7.34 -9.16
CA GLU A 140 -7.03 -6.91 -10.53
C GLU A 140 -6.95 -5.39 -10.62
N VAL A 141 -6.35 -4.90 -11.70
CA VAL A 141 -6.12 -3.46 -11.91
C VAL A 141 -6.94 -2.97 -13.09
N PHE A 142 -7.62 -1.84 -12.91
CA PHE A 142 -8.43 -1.20 -13.96
C PHE A 142 -8.00 0.26 -14.12
N SER A 143 -7.89 0.69 -15.37
CA SER A 143 -7.59 2.09 -15.70
C SER A 143 -8.73 3.00 -15.27
N PRO A 144 -8.46 4.31 -15.09
CA PRO A 144 -9.52 5.28 -14.80
C PRO A 144 -10.62 5.26 -15.86
N ALA A 145 -11.87 5.48 -15.43
CA ALA A 145 -12.99 5.54 -16.34
C ALA A 145 -12.82 6.67 -17.36
N GLY A 146 -13.16 6.40 -18.62
CA GLY A 146 -13.05 7.39 -19.70
C GLY A 146 -11.68 7.49 -20.35
N CYS A 147 -10.76 6.66 -19.98
CA CYS A 147 -9.43 6.60 -20.60
C CYS A 147 -9.38 5.64 -21.79
#